data_c8d9c8c42ba8b148ef3efcf229fd8656
#
_entry.id   c8d9c8c42ba8b148ef3efcf229fd8656
#
_cell.length_a   1.000
_cell.length_b   1.000
_cell.length_c   1.000
_cell.angle_alpha   90.00
_cell.angle_beta   90.00
_cell.angle_gamma   90.00
#
_symmetry.space_group_name_H-M   'P 1'
#
loop_
_entity.id
_entity.type
_entity.pdbx_description
1 polymer ?
#
loop_
_entity_poly.entity_id
_entity_poly.type
_entity_poly.pdbx_seq_one_letter_code
_entity_poly.pdbx_strand_id
1 'polypeptide(L)'
;MRPLIVIGNWKMNGNLASNEDWIKTVARGMESGMPSGRKFAVCPPFPYLTQCASLIKEHSLAFLSLGAQDASADIAGAYTGEVAASSLKEMGCSYVIVGHSERRQLHHEVDELVAAKALQVLDSGMTPIICVG
;
A
#
# COMPACT_ATOMS: atom_id res chain seq x y z
N MET A 1 16.57 -16.21 -7.35
CA MET A 1 16.94 -14.94 -6.66
C MET A 1 15.65 -14.22 -6.24
N ARG A 2 15.58 -13.75 -5.02
CA ARG A 2 14.43 -12.97 -4.57
C ARG A 2 14.42 -11.59 -5.27
N PRO A 3 13.29 -11.13 -5.81
CA PRO A 3 13.22 -9.81 -6.40
C PRO A 3 13.45 -8.74 -5.32
N LEU A 4 14.20 -7.71 -5.66
CA LEU A 4 14.35 -6.55 -4.80
C LEU A 4 13.10 -5.69 -4.90
N ILE A 5 12.53 -5.31 -3.76
CA ILE A 5 11.39 -4.41 -3.71
C ILE A 5 11.71 -3.17 -2.89
N VAL A 6 11.38 -2.00 -3.42
CA VAL A 6 11.47 -0.71 -2.72
C VAL A 6 10.05 -0.21 -2.49
N ILE A 7 9.72 0.07 -1.23
CA ILE A 7 8.37 0.46 -0.82
C ILE A 7 8.43 1.81 -0.13
N GLY A 8 7.67 2.77 -0.66
CA GLY A 8 7.50 4.10 -0.08
C GLY A 8 6.25 4.15 0.80
N ASN A 9 6.44 4.21 2.11
CA ASN A 9 5.34 4.45 3.04
C ASN A 9 5.18 5.96 3.28
N TRP A 10 4.09 6.54 2.80
CA TRP A 10 3.83 7.97 2.96
C TRP A 10 3.40 8.35 4.37
N LYS A 11 3.04 7.37 5.18
CA LYS A 11 2.48 7.60 6.52
C LYS A 11 1.25 8.52 6.42
N MET A 12 1.03 9.40 7.37
CA MET A 12 -0.10 10.33 7.36
C MET A 12 0.31 11.66 6.70
N ASN A 13 0.74 11.60 5.45
CA ASN A 13 1.20 12.75 4.69
C ASN A 13 0.56 12.79 3.30
N GLY A 14 0.60 13.96 2.67
CA GLY A 14 0.13 14.17 1.31
C GLY A 14 -1.15 14.99 1.26
N ASN A 15 -1.44 15.45 0.07
CA ASN A 15 -2.68 16.08 -0.35
C ASN A 15 -2.84 15.88 -1.86
N LEU A 16 -4.00 16.22 -2.42
CA LEU A 16 -4.28 15.94 -3.84
C LEU A 16 -3.23 16.55 -4.77
N ALA A 17 -2.82 17.79 -4.52
CA ALA A 17 -1.85 18.49 -5.37
C ALA A 17 -0.44 17.91 -5.25
N SER A 18 0.05 17.70 -4.03
CA SER A 18 1.39 17.15 -3.81
C SER A 18 1.51 15.70 -4.26
N ASN A 19 0.45 14.91 -4.14
CA ASN A 19 0.42 13.53 -4.62
C ASN A 19 0.58 13.49 -6.15
N GLU A 20 -0.14 14.35 -6.86
CA GLU A 20 -0.03 14.46 -8.31
C GLU A 20 1.37 14.89 -8.74
N ASP A 21 1.95 15.88 -8.08
CA ASP A 21 3.31 16.35 -8.35
C ASP A 21 4.35 15.24 -8.12
N TRP A 22 4.17 14.44 -7.05
CA TRP A 22 5.05 13.31 -6.75
C TRP A 22 5.00 12.26 -7.86
N ILE A 23 3.81 11.85 -8.28
CA ILE A 23 3.63 10.86 -9.36
C ILE A 23 4.25 11.37 -10.67
N LYS A 24 3.99 12.63 -11.03
CA LYS A 24 4.56 13.25 -12.23
C LYS A 24 6.10 13.32 -12.17
N THR A 25 6.65 13.61 -11.00
CA THR A 25 8.11 13.64 -10.80
C THR A 25 8.72 12.26 -10.98
N VAL A 26 8.10 11.22 -10.42
CA VAL A 26 8.52 9.83 -10.60
C VAL A 26 8.44 9.43 -12.07
N ALA A 27 7.36 9.78 -12.77
CA ALA A 27 7.18 9.49 -14.19
C ALA A 27 8.32 10.09 -15.00
N ARG A 28 8.66 11.37 -14.80
CA ARG A 28 9.77 12.05 -15.47
C ARG A 28 11.13 11.41 -15.17
N GLY A 29 11.37 11.05 -13.89
CA GLY A 29 12.63 10.45 -13.46
C GLY A 29 12.87 9.05 -14.02
N MET A 30 11.82 8.38 -14.50
CA MET A 30 11.89 7.01 -15.02
C MET A 30 11.76 6.93 -16.55
N GLU A 31 11.77 8.06 -17.25
CA GLU A 31 11.70 8.11 -18.72
C GLU A 31 12.85 7.34 -19.39
N SER A 32 14.03 7.29 -18.75
CA SER A 32 15.19 6.54 -19.24
C SER A 32 15.11 5.03 -19.00
N GLY A 33 14.04 4.54 -18.39
CA GLY A 33 13.80 3.14 -18.09
C GLY A 33 14.12 2.75 -16.65
N MET A 34 13.63 1.57 -16.28
CA MET A 34 13.77 1.00 -14.94
C MET A 34 14.84 -0.10 -14.93
N PRO A 35 15.65 -0.19 -13.86
CA PRO A 35 16.54 -1.33 -13.69
C PRO A 35 15.75 -2.64 -13.61
N SER A 36 16.19 -3.66 -14.35
CA SER A 36 15.55 -4.98 -14.35
C SER A 36 15.63 -5.66 -12.96
N GLY A 37 14.68 -6.56 -12.67
CA GLY A 37 14.67 -7.36 -11.44
C GLY A 37 14.30 -6.60 -10.18
N ARG A 38 13.78 -5.38 -10.30
CA ARG A 38 13.34 -4.56 -9.17
C ARG A 38 11.85 -4.27 -9.24
N LYS A 39 11.21 -4.20 -8.08
CA LYS A 39 9.81 -3.81 -7.93
C LYS A 39 9.74 -2.55 -7.08
N PHE A 40 8.74 -1.73 -7.35
CA PHE A 40 8.50 -0.50 -6.60
C PHE A 40 7.03 -0.43 -6.22
N ALA A 41 6.77 0.02 -5.00
CA ALA A 41 5.43 0.26 -4.52
C ALA A 41 5.36 1.54 -3.71
N VAL A 42 4.21 2.19 -3.73
CA VAL A 42 3.91 3.35 -2.91
C VAL A 42 2.65 3.09 -2.11
N CYS A 43 2.68 3.45 -0.83
CA CYS A 43 1.57 3.24 0.10
C CYS A 43 1.10 4.61 0.63
N PRO A 44 0.18 5.28 -0.09
CA PRO A 44 -0.42 6.53 0.38
C PRO A 44 -1.48 6.26 1.46
N PRO A 45 -1.89 7.31 2.22
CA PRO A 45 -3.09 7.21 3.06
C PRO A 45 -4.33 6.76 2.28
N PHE A 46 -5.25 6.07 2.95
CA PHE A 46 -6.46 5.53 2.34
C PHE A 46 -7.22 6.52 1.43
N PRO A 47 -7.43 7.79 1.83
CA PRO A 47 -8.20 8.74 1.01
C PRO A 47 -7.61 8.99 -0.38
N TYR A 48 -6.34 8.69 -0.58
CA TYR A 48 -5.61 8.98 -1.83
C TYR A 48 -5.37 7.75 -2.70
N LEU A 49 -5.86 6.59 -2.32
CA LEU A 49 -5.65 5.35 -3.08
C LEU A 49 -6.25 5.45 -4.49
N THR A 50 -7.47 5.92 -4.61
CA THR A 50 -8.13 6.07 -5.92
C THR A 50 -7.40 7.09 -6.80
N GLN A 51 -6.99 8.22 -6.25
CA GLN A 51 -6.20 9.21 -6.97
C GLN A 51 -4.89 8.61 -7.49
N CYS A 52 -4.13 7.96 -6.61
CA CYS A 52 -2.85 7.37 -6.99
C CYS A 52 -3.01 6.27 -8.03
N ALA A 53 -4.03 5.41 -7.90
CA ALA A 53 -4.34 4.38 -8.89
C ALA A 53 -4.60 5.00 -10.27
N SER A 54 -5.40 6.06 -10.33
CA SER A 54 -5.72 6.78 -11.57
C SER A 54 -4.47 7.41 -12.20
N LEU A 55 -3.64 8.07 -11.40
CA LEU A 55 -2.41 8.72 -11.87
C LEU A 55 -1.37 7.71 -12.37
N ILE A 56 -1.21 6.59 -11.69
CA ILE A 56 -0.32 5.49 -12.11
C ILE A 56 -0.76 4.98 -13.49
N LYS A 57 -2.05 4.80 -13.69
CA LYS A 57 -2.62 4.36 -14.97
C LYS A 57 -2.46 5.43 -16.05
N GLU A 58 -2.81 6.68 -15.76
CA GLU A 58 -2.71 7.81 -16.69
C GLU A 58 -1.29 8.01 -17.23
N HIS A 59 -0.29 7.89 -16.35
CA HIS A 59 1.12 8.05 -16.71
C HIS A 59 1.78 6.74 -17.15
N SER A 60 1.03 5.66 -17.29
CA SER A 60 1.51 4.34 -17.73
C SER A 60 2.71 3.81 -16.92
N LEU A 61 2.65 3.98 -15.60
CA LEU A 61 3.71 3.57 -14.68
C LEU A 61 3.54 2.10 -14.25
N ALA A 62 3.70 1.18 -15.20
CA ALA A 62 3.53 -0.25 -14.94
C ALA A 62 4.52 -0.82 -13.91
N PHE A 63 5.63 -0.14 -13.66
CA PHE A 63 6.64 -0.54 -12.67
C PHE A 63 6.24 -0.17 -11.23
N LEU A 64 5.29 0.77 -11.04
CA LEU A 64 4.90 1.28 -9.74
C LEU A 64 3.60 0.63 -9.29
N SER A 65 3.69 -0.19 -8.26
CA SER A 65 2.53 -0.81 -7.63
C SER A 65 1.94 0.08 -6.54
N LEU A 66 0.64 -0.05 -6.32
CA LEU A 66 -0.06 0.62 -5.24
C LEU A 66 -0.14 -0.31 -4.02
N GLY A 67 0.06 0.22 -2.84
CA GLY A 67 -0.13 -0.47 -1.58
C GLY A 67 -0.96 0.34 -0.60
N ALA A 68 -1.46 -0.31 0.42
CA ALA A 68 -2.17 0.32 1.52
C ALA A 68 -1.34 0.27 2.80
N GLN A 69 -1.68 1.13 3.76
CA GLN A 69 -0.92 1.28 5.00
C GLN A 69 -1.44 0.40 6.14
N ASP A 70 -2.59 -0.22 5.97
CA ASP A 70 -3.23 -1.12 6.93
C ASP A 70 -4.40 -1.84 6.26
N ALA A 71 -4.96 -2.86 6.92
CA ALA A 71 -6.20 -3.52 6.56
C ALA A 71 -6.86 -4.08 7.82
N SER A 72 -8.18 -4.23 7.80
CA SER A 72 -8.91 -4.89 8.89
C SER A 72 -8.57 -6.38 8.96
N ALA A 73 -8.62 -6.94 10.18
CA ALA A 73 -8.58 -8.38 10.40
C ALA A 73 -9.92 -9.06 10.08
N ASP A 74 -10.98 -8.28 9.89
CA ASP A 74 -12.32 -8.75 9.63
C ASP A 74 -12.68 -8.68 8.14
N ILE A 75 -13.49 -9.60 7.68
CA ILE A 75 -13.84 -9.70 6.25
C ILE A 75 -14.77 -8.55 5.86
N ALA A 76 -15.80 -8.32 6.65
CA ALA A 76 -16.83 -7.30 6.43
C ALA A 76 -17.69 -7.19 7.69
N GLY A 77 -18.53 -6.18 7.78
CA GLY A 77 -19.56 -6.10 8.81
C GLY A 77 -19.53 -4.81 9.63
N ALA A 78 -19.95 -4.90 10.87
CA ALA A 78 -20.15 -3.76 11.78
C ALA A 78 -18.84 -3.34 12.45
N TYR A 79 -17.92 -2.83 11.66
CA TYR A 79 -16.58 -2.38 12.09
C TYR A 79 -16.34 -0.95 11.58
N THR A 80 -17.10 -0.02 12.10
CA THR A 80 -17.09 1.38 11.65
C THR A 80 -15.66 1.95 11.63
N GLY A 81 -15.25 2.49 10.48
CA GLY A 81 -13.92 3.09 10.29
C GLY A 81 -12.84 2.12 9.79
N GLU A 82 -13.10 0.80 9.83
CA GLU A 82 -12.17 -0.20 9.30
C GLU A 82 -12.25 -0.30 7.78
N VAL A 83 -11.15 -0.72 7.17
CA VAL A 83 -11.05 -0.92 5.72
C VAL A 83 -10.75 -2.38 5.43
N ALA A 84 -11.68 -3.05 4.74
CA ALA A 84 -11.52 -4.46 4.39
C ALA A 84 -10.42 -4.67 3.35
N ALA A 85 -9.68 -5.77 3.46
CA ALA A 85 -8.65 -6.13 2.47
C ALA A 85 -9.23 -6.29 1.06
N SER A 86 -10.44 -6.84 0.94
CA SER A 86 -11.12 -6.97 -0.36
C SER A 86 -11.37 -5.62 -1.03
N SER A 87 -11.73 -4.59 -0.27
CA SER A 87 -11.90 -3.23 -0.79
C SER A 87 -10.58 -2.64 -1.31
N LEU A 88 -9.49 -2.88 -0.61
CA LEU A 88 -8.17 -2.44 -1.04
C LEU A 88 -7.74 -3.10 -2.35
N LYS A 89 -8.02 -4.39 -2.50
CA LYS A 89 -7.78 -5.12 -3.75
C LYS A 89 -8.57 -4.53 -4.91
N GLU A 90 -9.84 -4.23 -4.68
CA GLU A 90 -10.72 -3.60 -5.67
C GLU A 90 -10.21 -2.23 -6.10
N MET A 91 -9.60 -1.47 -5.18
CA MET A 91 -8.99 -0.16 -5.46
C MET A 91 -7.65 -0.24 -6.19
N GLY A 92 -7.13 -1.43 -6.45
CA GLY A 92 -5.90 -1.63 -7.21
C GLY A 92 -4.66 -1.87 -6.37
N CYS A 93 -4.77 -2.08 -5.06
CA CYS A 93 -3.64 -2.40 -4.22
C CYS A 93 -3.08 -3.80 -4.53
N SER A 94 -1.76 -3.91 -4.55
CA SER A 94 -1.03 -5.18 -4.66
C SER A 94 -0.36 -5.56 -3.34
N TYR A 95 -0.13 -4.59 -2.48
CA TYR A 95 0.56 -4.74 -1.19
C TYR A 95 -0.24 -4.08 -0.08
N VAL A 96 -0.10 -4.59 1.14
CA VAL A 96 -0.66 -3.95 2.34
C VAL A 96 0.36 -4.06 3.47
N ILE A 97 0.71 -2.93 4.07
CA ILE A 97 1.53 -2.89 5.28
C ILE A 97 0.66 -3.35 6.45
N VAL A 98 1.14 -4.29 7.24
CA VAL A 98 0.47 -4.75 8.46
C VAL A 98 1.45 -4.76 9.63
N GLY A 99 0.97 -4.39 10.80
CA GLY A 99 1.76 -4.40 12.04
C GLY A 99 2.90 -3.38 12.05
N HIS A 100 2.77 -2.26 11.35
CA HIS A 100 3.77 -1.20 11.41
C HIS A 100 4.01 -0.77 12.87
N SER A 101 5.25 -0.41 13.21
CA SER A 101 5.63 -0.05 14.58
C SER A 101 4.76 1.05 15.19
N GLU A 102 4.36 2.03 14.40
CA GLU A 102 3.43 3.09 14.84
C GLU A 102 2.08 2.52 15.26
N ARG A 103 1.55 1.53 14.53
CA ARG A 103 0.27 0.89 14.88
C ARG A 103 0.39 0.01 16.13
N ARG A 104 1.51 -0.68 16.28
CA ARG A 104 1.81 -1.46 17.49
C ARG A 104 1.87 -0.57 18.73
N GLN A 105 2.50 0.59 18.60
CA GLN A 105 2.66 1.55 19.69
C GLN A 105 1.39 2.37 19.97
N LEU A 106 0.77 2.92 18.94
CA LEU A 106 -0.33 3.87 19.08
C LEU A 106 -1.71 3.20 19.17
N HIS A 107 -1.87 2.01 18.57
CA HIS A 107 -3.13 1.27 18.52
C HIS A 107 -3.05 -0.09 19.22
N HIS A 108 -1.96 -0.37 19.92
CA HIS A 108 -1.78 -1.59 20.72
C HIS A 108 -1.96 -2.88 19.90
N GLU A 109 -1.52 -2.88 18.64
CA GLU A 109 -1.62 -4.07 17.81
C GLU A 109 -0.59 -5.11 18.26
N VAL A 110 -1.09 -6.30 18.59
CA VAL A 110 -0.29 -7.46 19.00
C VAL A 110 -0.04 -8.39 17.81
N ASP A 111 0.88 -9.33 17.94
CA ASP A 111 1.26 -10.24 16.86
C ASP A 111 0.08 -11.05 16.32
N GLU A 112 -0.84 -11.49 17.18
CA GLU A 112 -2.01 -12.25 16.77
C GLU A 112 -2.95 -11.45 15.88
N LEU A 113 -3.13 -10.16 16.18
CA LEU A 113 -3.92 -9.25 15.36
C LEU A 113 -3.23 -9.00 14.01
N VAL A 114 -1.93 -8.78 14.02
CA VAL A 114 -1.13 -8.58 12.79
C VAL A 114 -1.19 -9.82 11.90
N ALA A 115 -1.10 -11.01 12.47
CA ALA A 115 -1.24 -12.28 11.75
C ALA A 115 -2.62 -12.40 11.11
N ALA A 116 -3.69 -12.05 11.83
CA ALA A 116 -5.05 -12.06 11.30
C ALA A 116 -5.23 -11.07 10.13
N LYS A 117 -4.66 -9.88 10.23
CA LYS A 117 -4.63 -8.89 9.13
C LYS A 117 -3.89 -9.44 7.91
N ALA A 118 -2.71 -10.03 8.12
CA ALA A 118 -1.92 -10.63 7.05
C ALA A 118 -2.68 -11.72 6.30
N LEU A 119 -3.45 -12.56 7.02
CA LEU A 119 -4.29 -13.59 6.41
C LEU A 119 -5.38 -12.97 5.52
N GLN A 120 -6.05 -11.91 5.96
CA GLN A 120 -7.04 -11.21 5.14
C GLN A 120 -6.43 -10.65 3.85
N VAL A 121 -5.22 -10.10 3.94
CA VAL A 121 -4.50 -9.59 2.78
C VAL A 121 -4.18 -10.72 1.79
N LEU A 122 -3.66 -11.84 2.27
CA LEU A 122 -3.37 -13.03 1.44
C LEU A 122 -4.65 -13.58 0.79
N ASP A 123 -5.72 -13.74 1.56
CA ASP A 123 -7.00 -14.27 1.08
C ASP A 123 -7.64 -13.35 0.01
N SER A 124 -7.32 -12.07 0.04
CA SER A 124 -7.76 -11.10 -0.97
C SER A 124 -6.84 -11.05 -2.20
N GLY A 125 -5.82 -11.87 -2.27
CA GLY A 125 -4.91 -11.95 -3.42
C GLY A 125 -3.85 -10.85 -3.47
N MET A 126 -3.53 -10.26 -2.34
CA MET A 126 -2.46 -9.27 -2.19
C MET A 126 -1.29 -9.83 -1.35
N THR A 127 -0.18 -9.13 -1.36
CA THR A 127 1.00 -9.48 -0.57
C THR A 127 1.07 -8.61 0.69
N PRO A 128 1.03 -9.18 1.89
CA PRO A 128 1.23 -8.42 3.11
C PRO A 128 2.71 -8.06 3.30
N ILE A 129 2.95 -6.83 3.76
CA ILE A 129 4.26 -6.38 4.21
C ILE A 129 4.20 -6.40 5.73
N ILE A 130 4.66 -7.50 6.31
CA ILE A 130 4.59 -7.72 7.76
C ILE A 130 5.79 -7.01 8.41
N CYS A 131 5.51 -5.99 9.20
CA CYS A 131 6.54 -5.25 9.92
C CYS A 131 6.92 -6.00 11.20
N VAL A 132 8.22 -6.23 11.36
CA VAL A 132 8.82 -6.88 12.52
C VAL A 132 9.99 -6.02 13.02
N GLY A 133 10.30 -6.09 14.30
CA GLY A 133 11.40 -5.28 14.80
C GLY A 133 11.73 -5.46 16.24
#